data_2a74f35eafc95802dc41ce1c025de7c2
#
_entry.id   2a74f35eafc95802dc41ce1c025de7c2
#
_cell.length_a   1.000
_cell.length_b   1.000
_cell.length_c   1.000
_cell.angle_alpha   90.00
_cell.angle_beta   90.00
_cell.angle_gamma   90.00
#
_symmetry.space_group_name_H-M   'P 1'
#
loop_
_entity.id
_entity.type
_entity.pdbx_description
1 polymer ?
#
loop_
_entity_poly.entity_id
_entity_poly.type
_entity_poly.pdbx_seq_one_letter_code
_entity_poly.pdbx_strand_id
1 'polypeptide(L)'
;MIVTNDLEVRVGARTLLNAPGQHLRVQPGDRIGLVGRNGAGKTTTMRILAGEGEPYGGTVTRSGEMGYLPQDSKEGDIEQSARDRVLSARGLDRIRHSMERQQEIMETSESAGQRDAAILKYSRLEEKYHALGGYEADSEAAQICDSLGLPERVLDQPLKTLSGGQRRRVELAQILFAATAGSGRSQTTLLLDEP
;
A
#
# COMPACT_ATOMS: atom_id res chain seq x y z
N MET A 1 -15.50 6.59 0.75
CA MET A 1 -16.35 7.42 1.66
C MET A 1 -16.35 6.79 3.05
N ILE A 2 -16.28 7.60 4.11
CA ILE A 2 -16.40 7.12 5.50
C ILE A 2 -17.58 7.88 6.14
N VAL A 3 -18.41 7.17 6.88
CA VAL A 3 -19.49 7.75 7.70
C VAL A 3 -19.37 7.17 9.09
N THR A 4 -19.35 8.03 10.12
CA THR A 4 -19.43 7.60 11.51
C THR A 4 -20.67 8.15 12.19
N ASN A 5 -21.26 7.39 13.08
CA ASN A 5 -22.38 7.83 13.92
C ASN A 5 -22.04 7.48 15.37
N ASP A 6 -22.17 8.45 16.28
CA ASP A 6 -21.99 8.32 17.72
C ASP A 6 -20.66 7.65 18.12
N LEU A 7 -19.58 7.96 17.38
CA LEU A 7 -18.30 7.28 17.50
C LEU A 7 -17.73 7.40 18.92
N GLU A 8 -17.49 6.26 19.55
CA GLU A 8 -16.76 6.18 20.81
C GLU A 8 -15.47 5.34 20.63
N VAL A 9 -14.34 5.93 21.04
CA VAL A 9 -13.01 5.31 20.97
C VAL A 9 -12.47 5.19 22.39
N ARG A 10 -12.05 3.97 22.76
CA ARG A 10 -11.41 3.69 24.06
C ARG A 10 -10.11 2.93 23.89
N VAL A 11 -9.21 3.08 24.86
CA VAL A 11 -8.03 2.24 25.03
C VAL A 11 -8.02 1.76 26.49
N GLY A 12 -8.28 0.47 26.68
CA GLY A 12 -8.55 -0.09 27.99
C GLY A 12 -9.77 0.60 28.65
N ALA A 13 -9.60 1.09 29.86
CA ALA A 13 -10.65 1.81 30.59
C ALA A 13 -10.73 3.31 30.21
N ARG A 14 -9.81 3.83 29.42
CA ARG A 14 -9.75 5.26 29.11
C ARG A 14 -10.54 5.58 27.85
N THR A 15 -11.53 6.48 27.95
CA THR A 15 -12.20 7.06 26.78
C THR A 15 -11.32 8.14 26.15
N LEU A 16 -11.03 8.00 24.85
CA LEU A 16 -10.24 8.94 24.06
C LEU A 16 -11.13 9.89 23.27
N LEU A 17 -12.22 9.36 22.70
CA LEU A 17 -13.22 10.10 21.97
C LEU A 17 -14.59 9.58 22.37
N ASN A 18 -15.51 10.50 22.65
CA ASN A 18 -16.94 10.19 22.83
C ASN A 18 -17.73 11.30 22.15
N ALA A 19 -18.42 10.97 21.08
CA ALA A 19 -19.11 11.92 20.22
C ALA A 19 -20.60 11.57 20.04
N PRO A 20 -21.39 11.52 21.13
CA PRO A 20 -22.82 11.20 21.05
C PRO A 20 -23.58 12.26 20.26
N GLY A 21 -24.48 11.85 19.38
CA GLY A 21 -25.25 12.73 18.51
C GLY A 21 -24.44 13.37 17.39
N GLN A 22 -23.15 12.99 17.20
CA GLN A 22 -22.31 13.54 16.16
C GLN A 22 -22.10 12.54 15.03
N HIS A 23 -22.05 13.10 13.82
CA HIS A 23 -21.83 12.33 12.59
C HIS A 23 -20.68 12.97 11.82
N LEU A 24 -19.67 12.18 11.51
CA LEU A 24 -18.62 12.57 10.57
C LEU A 24 -18.92 11.91 9.23
N ARG A 25 -18.86 12.69 8.16
CA ARG A 25 -18.96 12.18 6.79
C ARG A 25 -17.76 12.69 5.99
N VAL A 26 -16.98 11.77 5.47
CA VAL A 26 -15.88 12.03 4.53
C VAL A 26 -16.37 11.68 3.14
N GLN A 27 -16.46 12.69 2.27
CA GLN A 27 -16.94 12.56 0.90
C GLN A 27 -15.78 12.59 -0.10
N PRO A 28 -16.01 12.18 -1.35
CA PRO A 28 -15.01 12.33 -2.41
C PRO A 28 -14.57 13.80 -2.57
N GLY A 29 -13.25 14.00 -2.61
CA GLY A 29 -12.63 15.32 -2.71
C GLY A 29 -12.40 16.04 -1.39
N ASP A 30 -12.96 15.54 -0.28
CA ASP A 30 -12.69 16.13 1.03
C ASP A 30 -11.23 15.95 1.44
N ARG A 31 -10.69 16.97 2.10
CA ARG A 31 -9.38 16.96 2.77
C ARG A 31 -9.57 17.37 4.22
N ILE A 32 -9.47 16.40 5.13
CA ILE A 32 -9.79 16.57 6.55
C ILE A 32 -8.52 16.38 7.37
N GLY A 33 -8.19 17.34 8.22
CA GLY A 33 -7.10 17.24 9.20
C GLY A 33 -7.63 16.83 10.56
N LEU A 34 -7.14 15.70 11.10
CA LEU A 34 -7.40 15.28 12.48
C LEU A 34 -6.33 15.87 13.40
N VAL A 35 -6.70 16.86 14.20
CA VAL A 35 -5.80 17.58 15.09
C VAL A 35 -6.07 17.27 16.56
N GLY A 36 -5.04 17.26 17.37
CA GLY A 36 -5.14 17.01 18.79
C GLY A 36 -3.78 16.80 19.44
N ARG A 37 -3.72 16.87 20.77
CA ARG A 37 -2.50 16.66 21.55
C ARG A 37 -2.00 15.20 21.39
N ASN A 38 -0.71 14.98 21.71
CA ASN A 38 -0.17 13.62 21.75
C ASN A 38 -0.91 12.81 22.81
N GLY A 39 -1.24 11.56 22.48
CA GLY A 39 -2.07 10.69 23.34
C GLY A 39 -3.57 10.99 23.33
N ALA A 40 -4.06 11.91 22.47
CA ALA A 40 -5.49 12.18 22.34
C ALA A 40 -6.28 11.09 21.58
N GLY A 41 -5.58 10.07 21.04
CA GLY A 41 -6.23 8.97 20.33
C GLY A 41 -6.32 9.12 18.81
N LYS A 42 -5.58 10.05 18.20
CA LYS A 42 -5.56 10.26 16.74
C LYS A 42 -5.29 8.96 15.99
N THR A 43 -4.16 8.32 16.26
CA THR A 43 -3.76 7.04 15.66
C THR A 43 -4.80 5.93 15.88
N THR A 44 -5.34 5.82 17.09
CA THR A 44 -6.39 4.83 17.41
C THR A 44 -7.65 5.08 16.59
N THR A 45 -8.07 6.35 16.50
CA THR A 45 -9.21 6.75 15.67
C THR A 45 -8.96 6.45 14.19
N MET A 46 -7.77 6.79 13.67
CA MET A 46 -7.39 6.50 12.27
C MET A 46 -7.43 5.01 11.97
N ARG A 47 -6.92 4.15 12.86
CA ARG A 47 -6.98 2.70 12.72
C ARG A 47 -8.42 2.17 12.69
N ILE A 48 -9.28 2.69 13.55
CA ILE A 48 -10.70 2.34 13.54
C ILE A 48 -11.35 2.80 12.23
N LEU A 49 -11.06 4.02 11.76
CA LEU A 49 -11.58 4.51 10.47
C LEU A 49 -11.06 3.70 9.29
N ALA A 50 -9.83 3.19 9.36
CA ALA A 50 -9.23 2.32 8.35
C ALA A 50 -9.83 0.90 8.34
N GLY A 51 -10.46 0.46 9.42
CA GLY A 51 -10.97 -0.90 9.57
C GLY A 51 -10.00 -1.87 10.24
N GLU A 52 -8.90 -1.34 10.81
CA GLU A 52 -7.93 -2.13 11.58
C GLU A 52 -8.28 -2.27 13.07
N GLY A 53 -9.47 -1.83 13.45
CA GLY A 53 -9.99 -1.92 14.81
C GLY A 53 -11.48 -1.64 14.84
N GLU A 54 -12.11 -2.02 15.96
CA GLU A 54 -13.54 -1.79 16.18
C GLU A 54 -13.74 -0.59 17.11
N PRO A 55 -14.76 0.25 16.86
CA PRO A 55 -15.17 1.30 17.80
C PRO A 55 -15.72 0.67 19.08
N TYR A 56 -15.52 1.34 20.22
CA TYR A 56 -16.13 0.89 21.47
C TYR A 56 -17.64 1.12 21.47
N GLY A 57 -18.10 2.20 20.85
CA GLY A 57 -19.51 2.53 20.65
C GLY A 57 -19.71 3.27 19.33
N GLY A 58 -20.94 3.31 18.87
CA GLY A 58 -21.31 3.90 17.59
C GLY A 58 -21.00 2.99 16.41
N THR A 59 -20.98 3.57 15.21
CA THR A 59 -20.76 2.83 13.95
C THR A 59 -19.81 3.56 13.02
N VAL A 60 -19.05 2.77 12.24
CA VAL A 60 -18.20 3.27 11.15
C VAL A 60 -18.55 2.50 9.89
N THR A 61 -19.12 3.20 8.92
CA THR A 61 -19.45 2.65 7.60
C THR A 61 -18.43 3.14 6.58
N ARG A 62 -17.87 2.22 5.80
CA ARG A 62 -16.88 2.48 4.77
C ARG A 62 -17.42 2.06 3.41
N SER A 63 -17.19 2.87 2.39
CA SER A 63 -17.50 2.50 1.00
C SER A 63 -16.37 2.93 0.08
N GLY A 64 -16.07 2.10 -0.92
CA GLY A 64 -14.89 2.21 -1.76
C GLY A 64 -13.64 1.63 -1.10
N GLU A 65 -12.51 1.83 -1.73
CA GLU A 65 -11.23 1.34 -1.23
C GLU A 65 -10.66 2.24 -0.14
N MET A 66 -9.91 1.64 0.79
CA MET A 66 -9.28 2.33 1.90
C MET A 66 -7.76 2.13 1.83
N GLY A 67 -7.02 3.24 1.76
CA GLY A 67 -5.57 3.23 1.94
C GLY A 67 -5.22 3.78 3.32
N TYR A 68 -4.44 3.06 4.10
CA TYR A 68 -4.01 3.51 5.42
C TYR A 68 -2.48 3.50 5.52
N LEU A 69 -1.90 4.64 5.85
CA LEU A 69 -0.49 4.80 6.16
C LEU A 69 -0.36 4.98 7.68
N PRO A 70 0.01 3.94 8.44
CA PRO A 70 0.18 4.01 9.89
C PRO A 70 1.42 4.83 10.25
N GLN A 71 1.47 5.38 11.46
CA GLN A 71 2.62 6.12 11.99
C GLN A 71 3.88 5.26 12.00
N ASP A 72 3.76 4.03 12.53
CA ASP A 72 4.82 3.03 12.52
C ASP A 72 4.49 1.96 11.49
N SER A 73 5.25 1.92 10.42
CA SER A 73 5.12 0.86 9.43
C SER A 73 5.65 -0.43 10.03
N LYS A 74 4.88 -1.50 9.93
CA LYS A 74 5.44 -2.83 10.18
C LYS A 74 6.58 -3.02 9.19
N GLU A 75 7.79 -3.22 9.71
CA GLU A 75 8.94 -3.55 8.88
C GLU A 75 8.60 -4.81 8.07
N GLY A 76 8.31 -4.60 6.78
CA GLY A 76 8.25 -5.69 5.82
C GLY A 76 9.65 -6.19 5.51
N ASP A 77 9.81 -6.98 4.47
CA ASP A 77 11.11 -7.41 4.00
C ASP A 77 11.95 -6.18 3.59
N ILE A 78 12.91 -5.80 4.45
CA ILE A 78 13.79 -4.65 4.24
C ILE A 78 14.86 -4.90 3.17
N GLU A 79 15.05 -6.17 2.77
CA GLU A 79 15.98 -6.55 1.71
C GLU A 79 15.38 -6.33 0.31
N GLN A 80 14.06 -6.28 0.18
CA GLN A 80 13.41 -6.04 -1.10
C GLN A 80 13.68 -4.61 -1.61
N SER A 81 13.64 -4.43 -2.92
CA SER A 81 13.79 -3.11 -3.55
C SER A 81 12.56 -2.23 -3.29
N ALA A 82 12.74 -0.90 -3.38
CA ALA A 82 11.62 0.02 -3.30
C ALA A 82 10.58 -0.23 -4.40
N ARG A 83 11.02 -0.58 -5.61
CA ARG A 83 10.17 -0.98 -6.73
C ARG A 83 9.30 -2.18 -6.38
N ASP A 84 9.89 -3.25 -5.87
CA ASP A 84 9.16 -4.45 -5.46
C ASP A 84 8.16 -4.16 -4.37
N ARG A 85 8.52 -3.30 -3.43
CA ARG A 85 7.60 -2.87 -2.38
C ARG A 85 6.36 -2.21 -2.95
N VAL A 86 6.49 -1.32 -3.93
CA VAL A 86 5.35 -0.68 -4.57
C VAL A 86 4.54 -1.70 -5.38
N LEU A 87 5.19 -2.50 -6.21
CA LEU A 87 4.55 -3.51 -7.07
C LEU A 87 3.85 -4.61 -6.27
N SER A 88 4.29 -4.89 -5.03
CA SER A 88 3.69 -5.87 -4.14
C SER A 88 2.24 -5.56 -3.79
N ALA A 89 1.83 -4.29 -3.86
CA ALA A 89 0.45 -3.88 -3.63
C ALA A 89 -0.56 -4.53 -4.60
N ARG A 90 -0.08 -4.94 -5.79
CA ARG A 90 -0.88 -5.69 -6.79
C ARG A 90 -0.35 -7.11 -7.01
N GLY A 91 0.62 -7.57 -6.21
CA GLY A 91 1.23 -8.91 -6.31
C GLY A 91 2.11 -9.11 -7.54
N LEU A 92 2.53 -8.03 -8.22
CA LEU A 92 3.34 -8.07 -9.43
C LEU A 92 4.82 -8.37 -9.15
N ASP A 93 5.32 -8.02 -7.97
CA ASP A 93 6.65 -8.33 -7.46
C ASP A 93 6.96 -9.83 -7.53
N ARG A 94 6.03 -10.67 -7.07
CA ARG A 94 6.20 -12.13 -7.06
C ARG A 94 6.30 -12.73 -8.46
N ILE A 95 5.52 -12.19 -9.40
CA ILE A 95 5.54 -12.65 -10.79
C ILE A 95 6.87 -12.23 -11.41
N ARG A 96 7.31 -10.99 -11.20
CA ARG A 96 8.59 -10.45 -11.68
C ARG A 96 9.77 -11.28 -11.17
N HIS A 97 9.89 -11.50 -9.87
CA HIS A 97 10.94 -12.35 -9.31
C HIS A 97 10.91 -13.79 -9.85
N SER A 98 9.70 -14.33 -10.11
CA SER A 98 9.60 -15.64 -10.71
C SER A 98 10.08 -15.66 -12.16
N MET A 99 9.86 -14.58 -12.93
CA MET A 99 10.39 -14.42 -14.29
C MET A 99 11.91 -14.31 -14.27
N GLU A 100 12.47 -13.44 -13.44
CA GLU A 100 13.93 -13.25 -13.25
C GLU A 100 14.62 -14.59 -12.92
N ARG A 101 14.04 -15.36 -12.01
CA ARG A 101 14.57 -16.68 -11.67
C ARG A 101 14.53 -17.68 -12.84
N GLN A 102 13.49 -17.66 -13.69
CA GLN A 102 13.48 -18.52 -14.87
C GLN A 102 14.52 -18.06 -15.90
N GLN A 103 14.71 -16.75 -16.05
CA GLN A 103 15.73 -16.18 -16.94
C GLN A 103 17.14 -16.61 -16.47
N GLU A 104 17.45 -16.54 -15.19
CA GLU A 104 18.70 -17.01 -14.63
C GLU A 104 18.93 -18.51 -14.95
N ILE A 105 17.91 -19.36 -14.83
CA ILE A 105 18.01 -20.79 -15.19
C ILE A 105 18.27 -20.96 -16.69
N MET A 106 17.63 -20.17 -17.54
CA MET A 106 17.87 -20.23 -19.00
C MET A 106 19.30 -19.85 -19.35
N GLU A 107 19.91 -18.90 -18.64
CA GLU A 107 21.27 -18.42 -18.89
C GLU A 107 22.34 -19.34 -18.28
N THR A 108 22.09 -19.90 -17.10
CA THR A 108 23.14 -20.59 -16.32
C THR A 108 23.08 -22.12 -16.37
N SER A 109 21.92 -22.71 -16.70
CA SER A 109 21.78 -24.18 -16.68
C SER A 109 22.52 -24.85 -17.83
N GLU A 110 23.32 -25.87 -17.50
CA GLU A 110 23.98 -26.73 -18.48
C GLU A 110 23.02 -27.77 -19.12
N SER A 111 21.91 -28.06 -18.46
CA SER A 111 20.91 -29.04 -18.91
C SER A 111 19.93 -28.44 -19.93
N ALA A 112 19.89 -28.98 -21.14
CA ALA A 112 18.94 -28.56 -22.15
C ALA A 112 17.48 -28.70 -21.67
N GLY A 113 17.13 -29.82 -21.02
CA GLY A 113 15.78 -30.04 -20.50
C GLY A 113 15.36 -29.05 -19.40
N GLN A 114 16.31 -28.58 -18.59
CA GLN A 114 16.03 -27.52 -17.60
C GLN A 114 15.81 -26.18 -18.27
N ARG A 115 16.60 -25.85 -19.29
CA ARG A 115 16.40 -24.62 -20.08
C ARG A 115 15.04 -24.61 -20.78
N ASP A 116 14.66 -25.71 -21.43
CA ASP A 116 13.37 -25.79 -22.12
C ASP A 116 12.20 -25.65 -21.13
N ALA A 117 12.29 -26.28 -19.96
CA ALA A 117 11.29 -26.14 -18.91
C ALA A 117 11.21 -24.69 -18.38
N ALA A 118 12.35 -24.01 -18.22
CA ALA A 118 12.42 -22.63 -17.79
C ALA A 118 11.81 -21.67 -18.82
N ILE A 119 12.07 -21.88 -20.13
CA ILE A 119 11.46 -21.11 -21.22
C ILE A 119 9.93 -21.21 -21.15
N LEU A 120 9.37 -22.42 -21.07
CA LEU A 120 7.93 -22.62 -21.00
C LEU A 120 7.31 -21.93 -19.78
N LYS A 121 8.00 -21.99 -18.65
CA LYS A 121 7.52 -21.36 -17.40
C LYS A 121 7.62 -19.85 -17.47
N TYR A 122 8.70 -19.31 -18.03
CA TYR A 122 8.86 -17.88 -18.27
C TYR A 122 7.73 -17.34 -19.15
N SER A 123 7.45 -17.97 -20.28
CA SER A 123 6.37 -17.54 -21.19
C SER A 123 5.01 -17.47 -20.50
N ARG A 124 4.68 -18.45 -19.66
CA ARG A 124 3.42 -18.44 -18.89
C ARG A 124 3.38 -17.31 -17.86
N LEU A 125 4.50 -17.03 -17.22
CA LEU A 125 4.61 -15.92 -16.26
C LEU A 125 4.51 -14.57 -16.97
N GLU A 126 5.14 -14.43 -18.13
CA GLU A 126 5.10 -13.24 -18.98
C GLU A 126 3.67 -12.95 -19.46
N GLU A 127 2.95 -13.96 -19.96
CA GLU A 127 1.54 -13.84 -20.33
C GLU A 127 0.69 -13.36 -19.14
N LYS A 128 0.92 -13.93 -17.96
CA LYS A 128 0.22 -13.53 -16.73
C LYS A 128 0.60 -12.10 -16.32
N TYR A 129 1.87 -11.73 -16.40
CA TYR A 129 2.36 -10.39 -16.08
C TYR A 129 1.74 -9.35 -17.01
N HIS A 130 1.74 -9.64 -18.31
CA HIS A 130 1.10 -8.80 -19.32
C HIS A 130 -0.41 -8.66 -19.10
N ALA A 131 -1.12 -9.78 -18.84
CA ALA A 131 -2.56 -9.77 -18.59
C ALA A 131 -2.96 -8.93 -17.35
N LEU A 132 -2.04 -8.79 -16.38
CA LEU A 132 -2.22 -7.93 -15.20
C LEU A 132 -1.73 -6.48 -15.43
N GLY A 133 -1.35 -6.13 -16.67
CA GLY A 133 -0.83 -4.80 -16.99
C GLY A 133 0.54 -4.52 -16.36
N GLY A 134 1.37 -5.54 -16.16
CA GLY A 134 2.60 -5.45 -15.38
C GLY A 134 3.61 -4.44 -15.93
N TYR A 135 3.71 -4.32 -17.25
CA TYR A 135 4.63 -3.35 -17.87
C TYR A 135 4.15 -1.90 -17.68
N GLU A 136 2.84 -1.65 -17.82
CA GLU A 136 2.23 -0.36 -17.54
C GLU A 136 2.30 -0.03 -16.04
N ALA A 137 2.12 -1.04 -15.19
CA ALA A 137 2.18 -0.92 -13.74
C ALA A 137 3.57 -0.52 -13.24
N ASP A 138 4.63 -1.02 -13.86
CA ASP A 138 6.00 -0.62 -13.53
C ASP A 138 6.25 0.86 -13.84
N SER A 139 5.79 1.32 -15.00
CA SER A 139 5.85 2.74 -15.38
C SER A 139 4.98 3.61 -14.47
N GLU A 140 3.78 3.16 -14.11
CA GLU A 140 2.88 3.86 -13.18
C GLU A 140 3.51 3.97 -11.79
N ALA A 141 4.11 2.89 -11.28
CA ALA A 141 4.81 2.88 -10.00
C ALA A 141 5.97 3.88 -9.99
N ALA A 142 6.76 3.93 -11.07
CA ALA A 142 7.85 4.89 -11.22
C ALA A 142 7.34 6.34 -11.23
N GLN A 143 6.25 6.64 -11.95
CA GLN A 143 5.65 7.97 -11.99
C GLN A 143 5.11 8.41 -10.61
N ILE A 144 4.45 7.51 -9.88
CA ILE A 144 3.99 7.79 -8.53
C ILE A 144 5.18 8.12 -7.61
N CYS A 145 6.23 7.32 -7.66
CA CYS A 145 7.44 7.54 -6.86
C CYS A 145 8.11 8.88 -7.20
N ASP A 146 8.23 9.22 -8.48
CA ASP A 146 8.79 10.49 -8.93
C ASP A 146 7.96 11.67 -8.41
N SER A 147 6.64 11.59 -8.47
CA SER A 147 5.73 12.62 -7.93
C SER A 147 5.89 12.83 -6.43
N LEU A 148 6.37 11.82 -5.69
CA LEU A 148 6.70 11.89 -4.28
C LEU A 148 8.17 12.29 -4.03
N GLY A 149 8.92 12.66 -5.07
CA GLY A 149 10.33 13.04 -4.98
C GLY A 149 11.27 11.87 -4.67
N LEU A 150 10.94 10.68 -5.15
CA LEU A 150 11.80 9.50 -5.17
C LEU A 150 12.34 9.31 -6.58
N PRO A 151 13.60 9.67 -6.87
CA PRO A 151 14.17 9.51 -8.20
C PRO A 151 14.32 8.02 -8.55
N GLU A 152 14.29 7.70 -9.84
CA GLU A 152 14.31 6.33 -10.37
C GLU A 152 15.44 5.47 -9.78
N ARG A 153 16.64 6.04 -9.61
CA ARG A 153 17.78 5.36 -8.97
C ARG A 153 17.51 4.80 -7.56
N VAL A 154 16.50 5.31 -6.88
CA VAL A 154 16.11 4.86 -5.53
C VAL A 154 15.22 3.62 -5.61
N LEU A 155 14.51 3.43 -6.73
CA LEU A 155 13.56 2.34 -6.89
C LEU A 155 14.23 0.96 -6.84
N ASP A 156 15.45 0.85 -7.35
CA ASP A 156 16.19 -0.42 -7.41
C ASP A 156 17.05 -0.65 -6.14
N GLN A 157 17.01 0.28 -5.18
CA GLN A 157 17.73 0.14 -3.92
C GLN A 157 16.92 -0.67 -2.91
N PRO A 158 17.59 -1.52 -2.09
CA PRO A 158 16.96 -2.19 -0.96
C PRO A 158 16.43 -1.18 0.07
N LEU A 159 15.26 -1.45 0.65
CA LEU A 159 14.62 -0.56 1.62
C LEU A 159 15.52 -0.23 2.82
N LYS A 160 16.39 -1.16 3.24
CA LYS A 160 17.33 -0.95 4.34
C LYS A 160 18.31 0.20 4.08
N THR A 161 18.63 0.52 2.82
CA THR A 161 19.58 1.57 2.45
C THR A 161 18.93 2.96 2.39
N LEU A 162 17.61 3.01 2.42
CA LEU A 162 16.85 4.24 2.30
C LEU A 162 16.78 4.99 3.65
N SER A 163 16.75 6.32 3.59
CA SER A 163 16.44 7.14 4.76
C SER A 163 15.00 6.88 5.25
N GLY A 164 14.70 7.20 6.50
CA GLY A 164 13.35 7.06 7.06
C GLY A 164 12.29 7.80 6.21
N GLY A 165 12.60 9.03 5.76
CA GLY A 165 11.69 9.79 4.90
C GLY A 165 11.52 9.18 3.50
N GLN A 166 12.55 8.54 2.94
CA GLN A 166 12.43 7.83 1.68
C GLN A 166 11.57 6.58 1.83
N ARG A 167 11.80 5.78 2.87
CA ARG A 167 10.97 4.61 3.19
C ARG A 167 9.50 4.98 3.35
N ARG A 168 9.23 6.08 4.07
CA ARG A 168 7.86 6.58 4.26
C ARG A 168 7.18 6.94 2.93
N ARG A 169 7.92 7.56 2.02
CA ARG A 169 7.42 7.90 0.67
C ARG A 169 7.20 6.65 -0.19
N VAL A 170 8.03 5.61 -0.07
CA VAL A 170 7.81 4.31 -0.74
C VAL A 170 6.51 3.65 -0.25
N GLU A 171 6.23 3.69 1.05
CA GLU A 171 4.99 3.16 1.59
C GLU A 171 3.76 3.95 1.11
N LEU A 172 3.88 5.27 1.06
CA LEU A 172 2.82 6.10 0.47
C LEU A 172 2.63 5.78 -1.01
N ALA A 173 3.72 5.60 -1.76
CA ALA A 173 3.66 5.18 -3.16
C ALA A 173 2.95 3.83 -3.31
N GLN A 174 3.23 2.85 -2.46
CA GLN A 174 2.58 1.55 -2.44
C GLN A 174 1.05 1.67 -2.27
N ILE A 175 0.62 2.52 -1.33
CA ILE A 175 -0.81 2.75 -1.07
C ILE A 175 -1.49 3.44 -2.26
N LEU A 176 -0.85 4.46 -2.83
CA LEU A 176 -1.36 5.15 -4.02
C LEU A 176 -1.45 4.20 -5.22
N PHE A 177 -0.43 3.38 -5.43
CA PHE A 177 -0.40 2.39 -6.50
C PHE A 177 -1.48 1.32 -6.32
N ALA A 178 -1.76 0.86 -5.08
CA ALA A 178 -2.89 -0.02 -4.80
C ALA A 178 -4.22 0.64 -5.22
N ALA A 179 -4.37 1.92 -4.90
CA ALA A 179 -5.59 2.70 -5.14
C ALA A 179 -5.92 2.93 -6.62
N THR A 180 -4.92 2.86 -7.50
CA THR A 180 -5.09 3.03 -8.95
C THR A 180 -5.30 1.70 -9.71
N ALA A 181 -5.32 0.56 -9.01
CA ALA A 181 -5.45 -0.78 -9.61
C ALA A 181 -6.79 -1.06 -10.32
N GLY A 182 -7.81 -0.23 -10.12
CA GLY A 182 -9.12 -0.40 -10.74
C GLY A 182 -9.30 0.51 -11.95
N SER A 183 -9.53 -0.05 -13.10
CA SER A 183 -9.82 0.66 -14.36
C SER A 183 -11.17 1.41 -14.37
N GLY A 184 -11.77 1.67 -13.26
CA GLY A 184 -13.03 2.39 -13.10
C GLY A 184 -13.08 3.10 -11.77
N ARG A 185 -12.91 4.41 -11.76
CA ARG A 185 -13.35 5.40 -10.75
C ARG A 185 -13.70 4.85 -9.33
N SER A 186 -12.98 3.85 -8.84
CA SER A 186 -13.11 3.42 -7.46
C SER A 186 -12.62 4.56 -6.58
N GLN A 187 -13.54 5.10 -5.77
CA GLN A 187 -13.22 6.20 -4.86
C GLN A 187 -12.40 5.62 -3.72
N THR A 188 -11.12 5.97 -3.68
CA THR A 188 -10.23 5.58 -2.59
C THR A 188 -10.17 6.68 -1.56
N THR A 189 -10.35 6.32 -0.29
CA THR A 189 -10.12 7.21 0.85
C THR A 189 -8.74 6.91 1.44
N LEU A 190 -7.88 7.93 1.50
CA LEU A 190 -6.56 7.82 2.10
C LEU A 190 -6.61 8.32 3.55
N LEU A 191 -6.10 7.52 4.45
CA LEU A 191 -5.91 7.84 5.86
C LEU A 191 -4.40 7.88 6.12
N LEU A 192 -3.88 9.05 6.46
CA LEU A 192 -2.44 9.28 6.64
C LEU A 192 -2.16 9.69 8.08
N ASP A 193 -1.43 8.86 8.83
CA ASP A 193 -1.06 9.12 10.23
C ASP A 193 0.38 9.62 10.26
N GLU A 194 0.57 10.94 10.46
CA GLU A 194 1.86 11.65 10.43
C GLU A 194 2.65 11.36 9.13
N PRO A 195 2.12 11.79 7.96
CA PRO A 195 2.70 11.49 6.64
C PRO A 195 4.06 12.16 6.40
#